data_0392ecfa14858b03db5573c88c15b71f
#
_entry.id   0392ecfa14858b03db5573c88c15b71f
#
_cell.length_a   1.000
_cell.length_b   1.000
_cell.length_c   1.000
_cell.angle_alpha   90.00
_cell.angle_beta   90.00
_cell.angle_gamma   90.00
#
_symmetry.space_group_name_H-M   'P 1'
#
loop_
_entity.id
_entity.type
_entity.pdbx_description
1 polymer ?
#
loop_
_entity_poly.entity_id
_entity_poly.type
_entity_poly.pdbx_seq_one_letter_code
_entity_poly.pdbx_strand_id
1 'polypeptide(L)'
;MSGTDRCPFCTLPQERIILQSDLALVIRDGFPISPGHTLIIPKRHVGSFFEVTAEERDSLLHLLDEAKAALDAKFHPAGYNIGINDGAPAGQTVPHLHIHLIPRYSGDTSDPRGGVRWIFPDKAKYWP
;
A
#
# COMPACT_ATOMS: atom_id res chain seq x y z
N MET A 1 -14.37 -15.06 19.14
CA MET A 1 -13.73 -14.89 17.84
C MET A 1 -12.50 -14.02 18.01
N SER A 2 -11.39 -14.42 17.42
CA SER A 2 -10.21 -13.59 17.39
C SER A 2 -10.40 -12.42 16.42
N GLY A 3 -9.64 -11.33 16.59
CA GLY A 3 -9.68 -10.20 15.66
C GLY A 3 -9.28 -10.58 14.23
N THR A 4 -8.45 -11.63 14.07
CA THR A 4 -7.98 -12.09 12.77
C THR A 4 -9.09 -12.70 11.91
N ASP A 5 -10.13 -13.29 12.52
CA ASP A 5 -11.24 -13.90 11.79
C ASP A 5 -12.05 -12.85 11.02
N ARG A 6 -12.01 -11.59 11.46
CA ARG A 6 -12.74 -10.48 10.85
C ARG A 6 -11.83 -9.59 9.99
N CYS A 7 -10.54 -9.85 10.01
CA CYS A 7 -9.59 -9.04 9.26
C CYS A 7 -9.66 -9.39 7.77
N PRO A 8 -9.95 -8.41 6.89
CA PRO A 8 -10.03 -8.70 5.46
C PRO A 8 -8.70 -9.14 4.86
N PHE A 9 -7.57 -8.79 5.50
CA PHE A 9 -6.24 -9.17 5.00
C PHE A 9 -5.78 -10.52 5.55
N CYS A 10 -6.39 -11.01 6.65
CA CYS A 10 -6.14 -12.35 7.16
C CYS A 10 -6.97 -13.41 6.45
N THR A 11 -8.06 -13.02 5.78
CA THR A 11 -9.05 -13.91 5.19
C THR A 11 -9.19 -13.73 3.68
N LEU A 12 -8.11 -13.32 3.02
CA LEU A 12 -8.12 -13.06 1.57
C LEU A 12 -8.38 -14.35 0.77
N PRO A 13 -9.30 -14.30 -0.22
CA PRO A 13 -9.40 -15.38 -1.20
C PRO A 13 -8.10 -15.51 -2.00
N GLN A 14 -7.72 -16.74 -2.31
CA GLN A 14 -6.48 -17.05 -3.02
C GLN A 14 -6.39 -16.31 -4.37
N GLU A 15 -7.51 -16.15 -5.06
CA GLU A 15 -7.57 -15.50 -6.38
C GLU A 15 -7.23 -14.00 -6.32
N ARG A 16 -7.26 -13.38 -5.14
CA ARG A 16 -6.88 -11.98 -4.99
C ARG A 16 -5.37 -11.79 -4.84
N ILE A 17 -4.65 -12.84 -4.50
CA ILE A 17 -3.20 -12.77 -4.26
C ILE A 17 -2.47 -12.81 -5.60
N ILE A 18 -1.69 -11.75 -5.88
CA ILE A 18 -0.96 -11.59 -7.14
C ILE A 18 0.45 -12.14 -7.04
N LEU A 19 1.14 -11.82 -5.95
CA LEU A 19 2.50 -12.25 -5.64
C LEU A 19 2.55 -12.60 -4.17
N GLN A 20 3.45 -13.47 -3.79
CA GLN A 20 3.67 -13.75 -2.37
C GLN A 20 5.06 -14.31 -2.12
N SER A 21 5.50 -14.16 -0.88
CA SER A 21 6.68 -14.80 -0.31
C SER A 21 6.25 -15.59 0.92
N ASP A 22 7.20 -16.14 1.67
CA ASP A 22 6.87 -16.85 2.91
C ASP A 22 6.21 -15.93 3.94
N LEU A 23 6.54 -14.64 3.96
CA LEU A 23 6.14 -13.72 5.02
C LEU A 23 5.19 -12.61 4.58
N ALA A 24 5.01 -12.41 3.28
CA ALA A 24 4.22 -11.29 2.77
C ALA A 24 3.49 -11.65 1.48
N LEU A 25 2.53 -10.79 1.10
CA LEU A 25 1.76 -10.99 -0.12
C LEU A 25 1.38 -9.65 -0.73
N VAL A 26 0.96 -9.69 -1.99
CA VAL A 26 0.57 -8.52 -2.78
C VAL A 26 -0.83 -8.74 -3.34
N ILE A 27 -1.68 -7.73 -3.18
CA ILE A 27 -3.04 -7.72 -3.76
C ILE A 27 -3.30 -6.39 -4.44
N ARG A 28 -4.32 -6.33 -5.30
CA ARG A 28 -4.88 -5.05 -5.72
C ARG A 28 -5.80 -4.54 -4.61
N ASP A 29 -5.80 -3.21 -4.39
CA ASP A 29 -6.72 -2.60 -3.44
C ASP A 29 -8.15 -2.85 -3.91
N GLY A 30 -9.04 -3.21 -2.99
CA GLY A 30 -10.46 -3.44 -3.30
C GLY A 30 -11.22 -2.16 -3.63
N PHE A 31 -10.66 -1.01 -3.25
CA PHE A 31 -11.23 0.32 -3.51
C PHE A 31 -10.17 1.19 -4.18
N PRO A 32 -9.75 0.85 -5.41
CA PRO A 32 -8.60 1.50 -6.04
C PRO A 32 -8.88 2.96 -6.35
N ILE A 33 -7.90 3.82 -6.07
CA ILE A 33 -7.99 5.24 -6.41
C ILE A 33 -7.28 5.57 -7.72
N SER A 34 -6.55 4.61 -8.27
CA SER A 34 -5.97 4.71 -9.61
C SER A 34 -5.86 3.31 -10.22
N PRO A 35 -5.76 3.21 -11.56
CA PRO A 35 -5.53 1.90 -12.18
C PRO A 35 -4.26 1.24 -11.65
N GLY A 36 -4.38 0.04 -11.11
CA GLY A 36 -3.26 -0.72 -10.58
C GLY A 36 -2.92 -0.44 -9.12
N HIS A 37 -3.73 0.32 -8.39
CA HIS A 37 -3.53 0.57 -6.95
C HIS A 37 -3.32 -0.76 -6.23
N THR A 38 -2.18 -0.92 -5.59
CA THR A 38 -1.69 -2.18 -5.05
C THR A 38 -1.38 -2.04 -3.56
N LEU A 39 -1.55 -3.14 -2.83
CA LEU A 39 -1.19 -3.23 -1.42
C LEU A 39 -0.16 -4.35 -1.22
N ILE A 40 0.85 -4.08 -0.40
CA ILE A 40 1.81 -5.08 0.05
C ILE A 40 1.58 -5.29 1.54
N ILE A 41 1.39 -6.53 1.95
CA ILE A 41 0.82 -6.88 3.25
C ILE A 41 1.63 -8.01 3.88
N PRO A 42 1.99 -7.94 5.20
CA PRO A 42 2.56 -9.11 5.87
C PRO A 42 1.47 -10.17 6.05
N LYS A 43 1.87 -11.44 6.00
CA LYS A 43 0.93 -12.53 6.25
C LYS A 43 0.49 -12.56 7.70
N ARG A 44 1.40 -12.27 8.63
CA ARG A 44 1.10 -12.22 10.06
C ARG A 44 0.22 -11.01 10.35
N HIS A 45 -0.75 -11.18 11.24
CA HIS A 45 -1.61 -10.08 11.68
C HIS A 45 -0.82 -9.16 12.61
N VAL A 46 -0.31 -8.07 12.07
CA VAL A 46 0.45 -7.04 12.78
C VAL A 46 0.00 -5.68 12.28
N GLY A 47 -0.23 -4.74 13.20
CA GLY A 47 -0.83 -3.45 12.87
C GLY A 47 0.14 -2.42 12.34
N SER A 48 1.38 -2.39 12.85
CA SER A 48 2.33 -1.32 12.61
C SER A 48 3.55 -1.79 11.85
N PHE A 49 4.04 -0.94 10.95
CA PHE A 49 5.32 -1.16 10.25
C PHE A 49 6.48 -1.28 11.25
N PHE A 50 6.36 -0.64 12.41
CA PHE A 50 7.41 -0.64 13.42
C PHE A 50 7.39 -1.86 14.33
N GLU A 51 6.38 -2.73 14.16
CA GLU A 51 6.24 -3.96 14.94
C GLU A 51 6.59 -5.22 14.14
N VAL A 52 6.90 -5.07 12.84
CA VAL A 52 7.31 -6.21 12.03
C VAL A 52 8.73 -6.64 12.37
N THR A 53 9.05 -7.90 12.12
CA THR A 53 10.43 -8.40 12.25
C THR A 53 11.30 -7.86 11.12
N ALA A 54 12.61 -7.98 11.25
CA ALA A 54 13.55 -7.59 10.20
C ALA A 54 13.29 -8.41 8.92
N GLU A 55 13.01 -9.70 9.07
CA GLU A 55 12.72 -10.60 7.95
C GLU A 55 11.41 -10.21 7.25
N GLU A 56 10.39 -9.85 8.02
CA GLU A 56 9.12 -9.36 7.45
C GLU A 56 9.33 -8.08 6.68
N ARG A 57 10.13 -7.15 7.24
CA ARG A 57 10.43 -5.88 6.58
C ARG A 57 11.14 -6.11 5.25
N ASP A 58 12.15 -6.95 5.24
CA ASP A 58 12.89 -7.28 4.03
C ASP A 58 11.96 -7.91 2.98
N SER A 59 11.07 -8.79 3.40
CA SER A 59 10.12 -9.44 2.51
C SER A 59 9.13 -8.44 1.91
N LEU A 60 8.62 -7.51 2.74
CA LEU A 60 7.71 -6.46 2.27
C LEU A 60 8.37 -5.57 1.22
N LEU A 61 9.60 -5.13 1.47
CA LEU A 61 10.32 -4.24 0.56
C LEU A 61 10.70 -4.96 -0.73
N HIS A 62 11.06 -6.24 -0.66
CA HIS A 62 11.33 -7.04 -1.84
C HIS A 62 10.08 -7.19 -2.72
N LEU A 63 8.93 -7.48 -2.12
CA LEU A 63 7.66 -7.58 -2.85
C LEU A 63 7.21 -6.22 -3.40
N LEU A 64 7.53 -5.13 -2.71
CA LEU A 64 7.26 -3.79 -3.23
C LEU A 64 8.01 -3.57 -4.56
N ASP A 65 9.28 -3.97 -4.63
CA ASP A 65 10.07 -3.87 -5.87
C ASP A 65 9.46 -4.73 -6.98
N GLU A 66 9.09 -5.97 -6.67
CA GLU A 66 8.49 -6.88 -7.64
C GLU A 66 7.13 -6.37 -8.13
N ALA A 67 6.31 -5.85 -7.22
CA ALA A 67 5.01 -5.31 -7.57
C ALA A 67 5.14 -4.10 -8.48
N LYS A 68 6.12 -3.21 -8.21
CA LYS A 68 6.38 -2.07 -9.07
C LYS A 68 6.78 -2.51 -10.48
N ALA A 69 7.67 -3.49 -10.60
CA ALA A 69 8.09 -3.98 -11.90
C ALA A 69 6.91 -4.53 -12.71
N ALA A 70 6.01 -5.27 -12.05
CA ALA A 70 4.81 -5.80 -12.70
C ALA A 70 3.86 -4.69 -13.13
N LEU A 71 3.69 -3.65 -12.31
CA LEU A 71 2.86 -2.49 -12.64
C LEU A 71 3.44 -1.70 -13.81
N ASP A 72 4.76 -1.51 -13.83
CA ASP A 72 5.44 -0.82 -14.94
C ASP A 72 5.15 -1.54 -16.27
N ALA A 73 5.23 -2.86 -16.26
CA ALA A 73 5.01 -3.66 -17.46
C ALA A 73 3.57 -3.64 -17.94
N LYS A 74 2.61 -3.62 -17.02
CA LYS A 74 1.18 -3.75 -17.36
C LYS A 74 0.48 -2.42 -17.57
N PHE A 75 0.75 -1.43 -16.72
CA PHE A 75 0.00 -0.17 -16.69
C PHE A 75 0.80 1.03 -17.19
N HIS A 76 2.12 0.95 -17.27
CA HIS A 76 3.01 2.01 -17.72
C HIS A 76 2.79 3.35 -17.00
N PRO A 77 2.75 3.38 -15.65
CA PRO A 77 2.54 4.64 -14.93
C PRO A 77 3.73 5.57 -15.07
N ALA A 78 3.48 6.87 -14.85
CA ALA A 78 4.53 7.89 -14.91
C ALA A 78 5.25 8.05 -13.57
N GLY A 79 4.65 7.61 -12.47
CA GLY A 79 5.23 7.70 -11.13
C GLY A 79 4.40 6.92 -10.13
N TYR A 80 4.78 7.04 -8.84
CA TYR A 80 4.11 6.32 -7.77
C TYR A 80 4.04 7.17 -6.51
N ASN A 81 2.94 7.06 -5.77
CA ASN A 81 2.93 7.39 -4.36
C ASN A 81 2.98 6.09 -3.56
N ILE A 82 3.87 6.05 -2.58
CA ILE A 82 4.06 4.89 -1.72
C ILE A 82 3.84 5.38 -0.29
N GLY A 83 2.96 4.71 0.46
CA GLY A 83 2.66 5.19 1.79
C GLY A 83 2.07 4.14 2.69
N ILE A 84 2.17 4.42 3.99
CA ILE A 84 1.63 3.61 5.07
C ILE A 84 0.85 4.54 5.97
N ASN A 85 -0.39 4.16 6.31
CA ASN A 85 -1.13 4.82 7.36
C ASN A 85 -0.89 4.00 8.64
N ASP A 86 -0.06 4.51 9.54
CA ASP A 86 0.35 3.80 10.75
C ASP A 86 -0.33 4.43 11.96
N GLY A 87 -1.37 3.77 12.45
CA GLY A 87 -2.18 4.24 13.56
C GLY A 87 -3.46 4.95 13.13
N ALA A 88 -4.48 4.89 13.97
CA ALA A 88 -5.78 5.49 13.68
C ALA A 88 -5.71 7.00 13.40
N PRO A 89 -4.91 7.80 14.15
CA PRO A 89 -4.79 9.23 13.84
C PRO A 89 -4.16 9.51 12.46
N ALA A 90 -3.43 8.56 11.91
CA ALA A 90 -2.84 8.68 10.57
C ALA A 90 -3.76 8.12 9.47
N GLY A 91 -4.97 7.68 9.84
CA GLY A 91 -5.96 7.20 8.88
C GLY A 91 -6.03 5.69 8.70
N GLN A 92 -5.36 4.91 9.55
CA GLN A 92 -5.42 3.46 9.45
C GLN A 92 -6.80 2.95 9.87
N THR A 93 -7.50 2.30 8.93
CA THR A 93 -8.87 1.79 9.17
C THR A 93 -8.90 0.27 9.35
N VAL A 94 -7.92 -0.44 8.78
CA VAL A 94 -7.76 -1.89 8.97
C VAL A 94 -6.55 -2.10 9.86
N PRO A 95 -6.71 -2.73 11.04
CA PRO A 95 -5.59 -2.92 11.99
C PRO A 95 -4.66 -4.07 11.57
N HIS A 96 -4.24 -4.05 10.33
CA HIS A 96 -3.32 -4.99 9.72
C HIS A 96 -2.49 -4.17 8.74
N LEU A 97 -1.18 -4.13 8.95
CA LEU A 97 -0.26 -3.32 8.15
C LEU A 97 -0.47 -3.55 6.65
N HIS A 98 -0.50 -2.46 5.90
CA HIS A 98 -0.50 -2.53 4.44
C HIS A 98 0.23 -1.32 3.88
N ILE A 99 1.07 -1.56 2.88
CA ILE A 99 1.80 -0.53 2.17
C ILE A 99 1.04 -0.24 0.88
N HIS A 100 0.64 1.01 0.70
CA HIS A 100 0.02 1.45 -0.56
C HIS A 100 1.10 1.67 -1.60
N LEU A 101 0.93 1.07 -2.77
CA LEU A 101 1.70 1.38 -3.97
C LEU A 101 0.70 1.89 -5.00
N ILE A 102 0.69 3.20 -5.20
CA ILE A 102 -0.33 3.89 -5.99
C ILE A 102 0.29 4.41 -7.28
N PRO A 103 -0.02 3.78 -8.42
CA PRO A 103 0.47 4.28 -9.71
C PRO A 103 -0.10 5.66 -10.00
N ARG A 104 0.75 6.54 -10.52
CA ARG A 104 0.36 7.88 -10.90
C ARG A 104 0.57 8.06 -12.41
N TYR A 105 -0.37 8.77 -13.03
CA TYR A 105 -0.38 8.96 -14.48
C TYR A 105 -0.36 10.45 -14.77
N SER A 106 0.31 10.85 -15.86
CA SER A 106 0.37 12.25 -16.26
C SER A 106 -1.04 12.78 -16.46
N GLY A 107 -1.37 13.90 -15.79
CA GLY A 107 -2.68 14.52 -15.90
C GLY A 107 -3.78 13.89 -15.05
N ASP A 108 -3.46 12.92 -14.17
CA ASP A 108 -4.47 12.30 -13.30
C ASP A 108 -5.03 13.27 -12.26
N THR A 109 -4.28 14.30 -11.91
CA THR A 109 -4.76 15.44 -11.11
C THR A 109 -4.27 16.73 -11.76
N SER A 110 -4.90 17.85 -11.42
CA SER A 110 -4.54 19.16 -12.00
C SER A 110 -3.16 19.63 -11.56
N ASP A 111 -2.78 19.34 -10.29
CA ASP A 111 -1.48 19.70 -9.74
C ASP A 111 -1.06 18.64 -8.73
N PRO A 112 -0.17 17.70 -9.11
CA PRO A 112 0.24 16.62 -8.22
C PRO A 112 1.32 17.00 -7.22
N ARG A 113 1.86 18.24 -7.30
CA ARG A 113 2.96 18.64 -6.44
C ARG A 113 2.60 18.51 -4.97
N GLY A 114 3.57 18.09 -4.18
CA GLY A 114 3.39 17.92 -2.74
C GLY A 114 3.02 16.50 -2.34
N GLY A 115 2.34 15.73 -3.20
CA GLY A 115 2.04 14.31 -2.97
C GLY A 115 1.46 14.04 -1.59
N VAL A 116 2.24 13.34 -0.74
CA VAL A 116 1.80 12.93 0.61
C VAL A 116 1.46 14.12 1.52
N ARG A 117 1.91 15.32 1.17
CA ARG A 117 1.62 16.53 1.97
C ARG A 117 0.13 16.90 1.93
N TRP A 118 -0.62 16.36 0.96
CA TRP A 118 -2.05 16.65 0.83
C TRP A 118 -2.91 16.03 1.92
N ILE A 119 -2.31 15.24 2.84
CA ILE A 119 -3.01 14.84 4.07
C ILE A 119 -3.39 16.07 4.92
N PHE A 120 -2.68 17.19 4.75
CA PHE A 120 -3.05 18.49 5.32
C PHE A 120 -3.16 19.51 4.17
N PRO A 121 -4.34 19.60 3.53
CA PRO A 121 -4.49 20.42 2.32
C PRO A 121 -4.06 21.88 2.51
N ASP A 122 -4.34 22.47 3.68
CA ASP A 122 -4.00 23.86 3.95
C ASP A 122 -2.50 24.11 4.01
N LYS A 123 -1.70 23.05 4.17
CA LYS A 123 -0.24 23.14 4.32
C LYS A 123 0.52 22.38 3.23
N ALA A 124 -0.19 21.84 2.26
CA ALA A 124 0.42 21.01 1.24
C ALA A 124 1.36 21.81 0.34
N LYS A 125 0.96 23.03 -0.02
CA LYS A 125 1.75 23.88 -0.92
C LYS A 125 2.87 24.60 -0.18
N TYR A 126 4.09 24.51 -0.70
CA TYR A 126 5.26 25.23 -0.21
C TYR A 126 6.00 25.95 -1.33
N TRP A 127 5.40 26.00 -2.52
CA TRP A 127 5.93 26.68 -3.71
C TRP A 127 5.09 27.93 -3.98
N PRO A 128 5.67 28.93 -4.69
CA PRO A 128 4.94 30.14 -5.05
C PRO A 128 3.77 29.85 -5.98
#